data_713c4eb5740ecabffc7514312a29db36
#
_entry.id   713c4eb5740ecabffc7514312a29db36
#
_cell.length_a   1.000
_cell.length_b   1.000
_cell.length_c   1.000
_cell.angle_alpha   90.00
_cell.angle_beta   90.00
_cell.angle_gamma   90.00
#
_symmetry.space_group_name_H-M   'P 1'
#
loop_
_entity.id
_entity.type
_entity.pdbx_description
1 polymer ?
#
loop_
_entity_poly.entity_id
_entity_poly.type
_entity_poly.pdbx_seq_one_letter_code
_entity_poly.pdbx_strand_id
1 'polypeptide(L)'
;MPVAKDKYNLRPFKEAPLSTSPIKPIELEAVDLSLYKDGAGNLPIRQKLATQIEKSLSTYGFIMVTNHGFPHDKLEFLKSLAQGILEVPLESQKPYLAGALKSDLEDRSISLGAERGAGYKPKKYWSMRNGVEDSIIHYNFNNMQHPLFFQGSGNANNNNQYPPIVQDHLSQVAEYYRYLHNDVLRKLCNLTDIVLELPEGFIWENYYKVTPNDYKNSGGGAGRFMLYEGMDPQDREKVGDTWLRGHSDSGGFTFITSQPILSLQIRDYFTGEWNYVGHTPDGLIVNIGDAMEFITGGYFKSSIHRVVGPPDDQKEFRRLVLIYFCKPKSTCILDPEPLQSPKLNRLGIGKPKEWEKIDFAAWNNEKSRLFGKKNVNDTQSEEPKLVLLYGRLHERWHQAETDFSLEEAEKKFQVIKLT
;
A
#
# COMPACT_ATOMS: atom_id res chain seq x y z
N MET A 1 19.89 26.48 20.38
CA MET A 1 20.21 25.44 21.36
C MET A 1 20.94 24.34 20.62
N PRO A 2 22.04 23.75 21.13
CA PRO A 2 22.68 22.65 20.46
C PRO A 2 21.67 21.50 20.39
N VAL A 3 21.45 20.99 19.20
CA VAL A 3 20.63 19.78 18.95
C VAL A 3 21.29 18.68 19.79
N ALA A 4 20.59 18.16 20.78
CA ALA A 4 21.05 16.98 21.53
C ALA A 4 21.41 15.92 20.49
N LYS A 5 22.65 15.38 20.57
CA LYS A 5 23.04 14.26 19.68
C LYS A 5 21.97 13.19 19.81
N ASP A 6 21.30 12.89 18.68
CA ASP A 6 20.32 11.82 18.64
C ASP A 6 21.00 10.54 19.16
N LYS A 7 20.43 9.94 20.20
CA LYS A 7 21.00 8.75 20.84
C LYS A 7 21.07 7.54 19.90
N TYR A 8 20.34 7.58 18.78
CA TYR A 8 20.30 6.52 17.76
C TYR A 8 21.28 6.75 16.62
N ASN A 9 22.00 7.90 16.60
CA ASN A 9 22.97 8.26 15.56
C ASN A 9 22.38 8.10 14.14
N LEU A 10 21.17 8.63 13.94
CA LEU A 10 20.48 8.58 12.65
C LEU A 10 21.33 9.22 11.56
N ARG A 11 21.41 8.56 10.42
CA ARG A 11 22.16 9.00 9.25
C ARG A 11 21.22 9.26 8.09
N PRO A 12 21.46 10.29 7.26
CA PRO A 12 20.72 10.49 6.02
C PRO A 12 20.72 9.22 5.16
N PHE A 13 19.56 8.84 4.63
CA PHE A 13 19.49 7.72 3.70
C PHE A 13 20.16 8.13 2.38
N LYS A 14 21.07 7.29 1.88
CA LYS A 14 21.72 7.51 0.60
C LYS A 14 20.83 6.99 -0.53
N GLU A 15 20.13 7.88 -1.20
CA GLU A 15 19.36 7.54 -2.40
C GLU A 15 20.26 7.24 -3.60
N ALA A 16 19.75 6.45 -4.54
CA ALA A 16 20.40 6.22 -5.81
C ALA A 16 20.38 7.51 -6.66
N PRO A 17 21.36 7.76 -7.52
CA PRO A 17 21.19 8.74 -8.60
C PRO A 17 20.12 8.25 -9.59
N LEU A 18 19.60 9.14 -10.43
CA LEU A 18 18.75 8.72 -11.55
C LEU A 18 19.51 7.74 -12.44
N SER A 19 18.81 6.70 -12.90
CA SER A 19 19.41 5.71 -13.77
C SER A 19 19.78 6.29 -15.14
N THR A 20 20.92 5.88 -15.66
CA THR A 20 21.38 6.18 -17.02
C THR A 20 21.07 5.05 -18.01
N SER A 21 20.36 4.02 -17.56
CA SER A 21 19.95 2.90 -18.41
C SER A 21 19.01 3.36 -19.54
N PRO A 22 18.90 2.64 -20.66
CA PRO A 22 18.01 2.99 -21.77
C PRO A 22 16.52 2.77 -21.44
N ILE A 23 16.19 2.31 -20.26
CA ILE A 23 14.81 2.06 -19.82
C ILE A 23 14.08 3.39 -19.77
N LYS A 24 12.95 3.46 -20.47
CA LYS A 24 12.05 4.61 -20.43
C LYS A 24 10.89 4.30 -19.48
N PRO A 25 10.86 4.88 -18.27
CA PRO A 25 9.74 4.70 -17.39
C PRO A 25 8.50 5.41 -17.94
N ILE A 26 7.32 4.93 -17.57
CA ILE A 26 6.09 5.69 -17.78
C ILE A 26 6.06 6.90 -16.83
N GLU A 27 5.57 8.02 -17.36
CA GLU A 27 5.25 9.19 -16.56
C GLU A 27 3.78 9.08 -16.12
N LEU A 28 3.58 8.96 -14.81
CA LEU A 28 2.23 9.01 -14.25
C LEU A 28 1.67 10.43 -14.36
N GLU A 29 0.36 10.54 -14.53
CA GLU A 29 -0.33 11.85 -14.48
C GLU A 29 -0.01 12.53 -13.16
N ALA A 30 0.59 13.71 -13.22
CA ALA A 30 1.01 14.49 -12.06
C ALA A 30 -0.13 15.39 -11.60
N VAL A 31 -0.48 15.28 -10.33
CA VAL A 31 -1.53 16.05 -9.66
C VAL A 31 -0.92 16.97 -8.62
N ASP A 32 -0.90 18.26 -8.89
CA ASP A 32 -0.36 19.28 -7.98
C ASP A 32 -1.40 19.63 -6.91
N LEU A 33 -1.24 19.11 -5.70
CA LEU A 33 -2.17 19.37 -4.60
C LEU A 33 -2.05 20.77 -3.98
N SER A 34 -1.03 21.57 -4.32
CA SER A 34 -0.97 22.97 -3.90
C SER A 34 -2.06 23.81 -4.56
N LEU A 35 -2.56 23.36 -5.70
CA LEU A 35 -3.66 24.00 -6.41
C LEU A 35 -5.02 23.71 -5.79
N TYR A 36 -5.12 22.63 -4.98
CA TYR A 36 -6.38 22.29 -4.33
C TYR A 36 -6.73 23.31 -3.23
N LYS A 37 -7.91 23.89 -3.33
CA LYS A 37 -8.49 24.80 -2.32
C LYS A 37 -9.94 24.42 -2.07
N ASP A 38 -10.33 24.35 -0.79
CA ASP A 38 -11.72 24.17 -0.38
C ASP A 38 -12.58 25.39 -0.76
N GLY A 39 -13.88 25.22 -0.71
CA GLY A 39 -14.88 26.29 -0.96
C GLY A 39 -15.43 26.32 -2.39
N ALA A 40 -16.66 26.74 -2.53
CA ALA A 40 -17.41 26.71 -3.79
C ALA A 40 -16.74 27.51 -4.93
N GLY A 41 -16.12 28.66 -4.61
CA GLY A 41 -15.42 29.48 -5.60
C GLY A 41 -14.21 28.81 -6.26
N ASN A 42 -13.69 27.74 -5.66
CA ASN A 42 -12.54 26.98 -6.18
C ASN A 42 -12.96 25.69 -6.91
N LEU A 43 -14.25 25.43 -7.09
CA LEU A 43 -14.74 24.23 -7.76
C LEU A 43 -14.15 24.05 -9.17
N PRO A 44 -14.00 25.06 -10.05
CA PRO A 44 -13.40 24.88 -11.37
C PRO A 44 -11.98 24.32 -11.32
N ILE A 45 -11.18 24.73 -10.33
CA ILE A 45 -9.81 24.21 -10.17
C ILE A 45 -9.86 22.74 -9.73
N ARG A 46 -10.74 22.40 -8.77
CA ARG A 46 -10.91 21.01 -8.33
C ARG A 46 -11.44 20.12 -9.46
N GLN A 47 -12.35 20.61 -10.29
CA GLN A 47 -12.81 19.87 -11.49
C GLN A 47 -11.68 19.57 -12.45
N LYS A 48 -10.76 20.50 -12.67
CA LYS A 48 -9.57 20.26 -13.49
C LYS A 48 -8.69 19.16 -12.88
N LEU A 49 -8.40 19.23 -11.59
CA LEU A 49 -7.64 18.18 -10.86
C LEU A 49 -8.38 16.84 -10.92
N ALA A 50 -9.71 16.84 -10.75
CA ALA A 50 -10.54 15.64 -10.84
C ALA A 50 -10.43 14.98 -12.23
N THR A 51 -10.44 15.76 -13.31
CA THR A 51 -10.24 15.23 -14.67
C THR A 51 -8.84 14.58 -14.84
N GLN A 52 -7.80 15.15 -14.22
CA GLN A 52 -6.47 14.56 -14.27
C GLN A 52 -6.44 13.20 -13.53
N ILE A 53 -6.97 13.14 -12.32
CA ILE A 53 -6.99 11.85 -11.57
C ILE A 53 -7.87 10.81 -12.27
N GLU A 54 -9.00 11.21 -12.82
CA GLU A 54 -9.91 10.32 -13.53
C GLU A 54 -9.22 9.56 -14.64
N LYS A 55 -8.56 10.31 -15.55
CA LYS A 55 -7.87 9.76 -16.71
C LYS A 55 -6.90 8.64 -16.29
N SER A 56 -6.11 8.88 -15.26
CA SER A 56 -5.06 7.95 -14.86
C SER A 56 -5.58 6.81 -13.98
N LEU A 57 -6.51 7.09 -13.05
CA LEU A 57 -7.07 6.08 -12.16
C LEU A 57 -8.01 5.10 -12.87
N SER A 58 -8.67 5.52 -13.96
CA SER A 58 -9.51 4.64 -14.77
C SER A 58 -8.73 3.79 -15.79
N THR A 59 -7.46 4.07 -16.00
CA THR A 59 -6.58 3.35 -16.94
C THR A 59 -5.48 2.59 -16.21
N TYR A 60 -4.55 3.30 -15.63
CA TYR A 60 -3.40 2.70 -14.93
C TYR A 60 -3.69 2.39 -13.46
N GLY A 61 -4.68 3.04 -12.84
CA GLY A 61 -4.94 2.94 -11.40
C GLY A 61 -3.87 3.64 -10.54
N PHE A 62 -3.01 4.44 -11.13
CA PHE A 62 -1.89 5.12 -10.49
C PHE A 62 -1.82 6.59 -10.90
N ILE A 63 -1.41 7.45 -9.98
CA ILE A 63 -1.09 8.87 -10.20
C ILE A 63 0.18 9.26 -9.45
N MET A 64 0.79 10.38 -9.86
CA MET A 64 1.84 11.05 -9.10
C MET A 64 1.24 12.28 -8.42
N VAL A 65 1.30 12.34 -7.09
CA VAL A 65 0.89 13.52 -6.32
C VAL A 65 2.13 14.35 -6.03
N THR A 66 2.09 15.62 -6.42
CA THR A 66 3.17 16.58 -6.18
C THR A 66 2.69 17.71 -5.26
N ASN A 67 3.62 18.44 -4.67
CA ASN A 67 3.34 19.59 -3.80
C ASN A 67 2.26 19.28 -2.75
N HIS A 68 2.34 18.08 -2.18
CA HIS A 68 1.36 17.62 -1.20
C HIS A 68 1.42 18.37 0.13
N GLY A 69 2.48 19.14 0.39
CA GLY A 69 2.59 20.07 1.52
C GLY A 69 3.23 19.52 2.79
N PHE A 70 3.56 18.22 2.86
CA PHE A 70 4.35 17.72 3.98
C PHE A 70 5.80 18.26 3.88
N PRO A 71 6.39 18.83 4.96
CA PRO A 71 7.69 19.46 4.89
C PRO A 71 8.81 18.52 4.48
N HIS A 72 9.65 18.95 3.54
CA HIS A 72 10.77 18.18 3.01
C HIS A 72 11.76 17.74 4.10
N ASP A 73 12.15 18.64 5.00
CA ASP A 73 13.06 18.34 6.10
C ASP A 73 12.52 17.26 7.04
N LYS A 74 11.22 17.25 7.30
CA LYS A 74 10.56 16.18 8.07
C LYS A 74 10.53 14.87 7.32
N LEU A 75 10.33 14.88 6.01
CA LEU A 75 10.36 13.66 5.20
C LEU A 75 11.78 13.05 5.19
N GLU A 76 12.82 13.86 5.03
CA GLU A 76 14.23 13.42 5.09
C GLU A 76 14.58 12.85 6.48
N PHE A 77 14.09 13.49 7.55
CA PHE A 77 14.22 12.93 8.90
C PHE A 77 13.54 11.55 9.01
N LEU A 78 12.33 11.39 8.46
CA LEU A 78 11.64 10.11 8.48
C LEU A 78 12.35 9.03 7.66
N LYS A 79 13.00 9.37 6.54
CA LYS A 79 13.85 8.43 5.80
C LYS A 79 15.04 7.98 6.65
N SER A 80 15.69 8.89 7.34
CA SER A 80 16.81 8.59 8.27
C SER A 80 16.35 7.70 9.42
N LEU A 81 15.20 8.01 10.00
CA LEU A 81 14.57 7.24 11.07
C LEU A 81 14.17 5.83 10.57
N ALA A 82 13.57 5.73 9.39
CA ALA A 82 13.18 4.47 8.79
C ALA A 82 14.39 3.56 8.58
N GLN A 83 15.50 4.11 8.05
CA GLN A 83 16.76 3.38 7.96
C GLN A 83 17.21 2.89 9.34
N GLY A 84 17.26 3.75 10.35
CA GLY A 84 17.66 3.39 11.71
C GLY A 84 16.79 2.29 12.33
N ILE A 85 15.48 2.33 12.10
CA ILE A 85 14.54 1.29 12.56
C ILE A 85 14.81 -0.04 11.86
N LEU A 86 15.01 -0.02 10.54
CA LEU A 86 15.14 -1.25 9.73
C LEU A 86 16.53 -1.89 9.85
N GLU A 87 17.54 -1.14 10.27
CA GLU A 87 18.91 -1.64 10.53
C GLU A 87 19.11 -2.15 11.97
N VAL A 88 18.09 -2.14 12.82
CA VAL A 88 18.17 -2.75 14.16
C VAL A 88 18.54 -4.23 14.02
N PRO A 89 19.53 -4.74 14.78
CA PRO A 89 19.94 -6.16 14.69
C PRO A 89 18.78 -7.12 14.93
N LEU A 90 18.75 -8.24 14.19
CA LEU A 90 17.65 -9.21 14.21
C LEU A 90 17.29 -9.69 15.62
N GLU A 91 18.28 -9.93 16.47
CA GLU A 91 18.04 -10.35 17.86
C GLU A 91 17.24 -9.29 18.64
N SER A 92 17.50 -8.00 18.40
CA SER A 92 16.76 -6.90 19.02
C SER A 92 15.39 -6.67 18.38
N GLN A 93 15.14 -7.19 17.16
CA GLN A 93 13.82 -7.15 16.51
C GLN A 93 12.86 -8.21 17.09
N LYS A 94 13.38 -9.35 17.57
CA LYS A 94 12.59 -10.53 18.00
C LYS A 94 11.43 -10.18 18.95
N PRO A 95 11.59 -9.35 19.98
CA PRO A 95 10.49 -8.98 20.88
C PRO A 95 9.36 -8.20 20.20
N TYR A 96 9.64 -7.60 19.03
CA TYR A 96 8.75 -6.69 18.32
C TYR A 96 8.33 -7.20 16.95
N LEU A 97 8.37 -8.52 16.75
CA LEU A 97 7.92 -9.12 15.50
C LEU A 97 6.43 -8.93 15.30
N ALA A 98 6.00 -8.78 14.05
CA ALA A 98 4.59 -8.67 13.68
C ALA A 98 3.80 -9.90 14.13
N GLY A 99 2.53 -9.69 14.51
CA GLY A 99 1.70 -10.71 15.18
C GLY A 99 1.62 -12.08 14.50
N ALA A 100 1.68 -12.14 13.16
CA ALA A 100 1.70 -13.41 12.43
C ALA A 100 2.97 -14.24 12.68
N LEU A 101 4.10 -13.60 12.94
CA LEU A 101 5.35 -14.28 13.31
C LEU A 101 5.39 -14.67 14.80
N LYS A 102 4.68 -13.90 15.64
CA LYS A 102 4.57 -14.23 17.07
C LYS A 102 3.77 -15.51 17.34
N SER A 103 2.80 -15.81 16.47
CA SER A 103 2.02 -17.06 16.60
C SER A 103 2.82 -18.32 16.32
N ASP A 104 3.95 -18.18 15.61
CA ASP A 104 4.85 -19.28 15.24
C ASP A 104 5.95 -19.49 16.30
N LEU A 105 6.04 -18.59 17.31
CA LEU A 105 6.93 -18.75 18.45
C LEU A 105 6.22 -19.56 19.53
N GLU A 106 6.92 -20.52 20.12
CA GLU A 106 6.40 -21.37 21.22
C GLU A 106 5.98 -20.56 22.45
N ASP A 107 6.61 -19.41 22.67
CA ASP A 107 6.31 -18.51 23.78
C ASP A 107 5.31 -17.42 23.36
N ARG A 108 4.02 -17.72 23.53
CA ARG A 108 2.92 -16.79 23.34
C ARG A 108 2.81 -15.68 24.40
N SER A 109 3.63 -15.72 25.45
CA SER A 109 3.63 -14.69 26.51
C SER A 109 4.29 -13.39 26.07
N ILE A 110 5.06 -13.42 24.97
CA ILE A 110 5.72 -12.25 24.42
C ILE A 110 4.68 -11.36 23.73
N SER A 111 4.19 -10.43 24.52
CA SER A 111 3.50 -9.20 24.15
C SER A 111 2.31 -9.29 23.18
N LEU A 112 1.17 -9.25 23.75
CA LEU A 112 -0.13 -8.92 23.12
C LEU A 112 -0.24 -7.44 22.66
N GLY A 113 0.81 -6.63 22.79
CA GLY A 113 0.75 -5.19 22.55
C GLY A 113 0.75 -4.78 21.09
N ALA A 114 1.29 -5.58 20.17
CA ALA A 114 1.23 -5.26 18.76
C ALA A 114 -0.08 -5.80 18.17
N GLU A 115 -0.92 -4.91 17.65
CA GLU A 115 -2.04 -5.32 16.81
C GLU A 115 -1.58 -6.26 15.70
N ARG A 116 -2.47 -7.15 15.30
CA ARG A 116 -2.19 -8.13 14.24
C ARG A 116 -1.60 -7.43 13.00
N GLY A 117 -0.37 -7.76 12.67
CA GLY A 117 0.37 -7.21 11.52
C GLY A 117 1.26 -6.00 11.81
N ALA A 118 1.23 -5.39 13.01
CA ALA A 118 2.20 -4.35 13.41
C ALA A 118 3.53 -4.96 13.88
N GLY A 119 4.63 -4.20 13.73
CA GLY A 119 5.97 -4.61 14.12
C GLY A 119 6.86 -5.04 12.96
N TYR A 120 8.01 -5.65 13.30
CA TYR A 120 8.98 -6.11 12.32
C TYR A 120 8.52 -7.33 11.53
N LYS A 121 8.84 -7.31 10.25
CA LYS A 121 8.91 -8.47 9.38
C LYS A 121 10.32 -8.49 8.79
N PRO A 122 11.21 -9.32 9.33
CA PRO A 122 12.59 -9.42 8.86
C PRO A 122 12.66 -10.06 7.47
N LYS A 123 13.84 -10.08 6.86
CA LYS A 123 14.11 -10.84 5.63
C LYS A 123 13.59 -12.27 5.77
N LYS A 124 13.28 -12.87 4.64
CA LYS A 124 12.78 -14.24 4.54
C LYS A 124 11.35 -14.42 5.09
N TYR A 125 10.59 -13.34 5.13
CA TYR A 125 9.20 -13.38 5.56
C TYR A 125 8.28 -13.92 4.46
N TRP A 126 8.49 -13.51 3.22
CA TRP A 126 7.72 -14.00 2.07
C TRP A 126 8.48 -15.03 1.27
N SER A 127 7.80 -16.13 0.95
CA SER A 127 8.32 -17.08 -0.03
C SER A 127 8.12 -16.52 -1.44
N MET A 128 9.18 -16.57 -2.21
CA MET A 128 9.22 -16.26 -3.63
C MET A 128 9.12 -17.56 -4.44
N ARG A 129 9.23 -17.48 -5.77
CA ARG A 129 9.28 -18.68 -6.62
C ARG A 129 10.54 -19.51 -6.37
N ASN A 130 10.47 -20.78 -6.76
CA ASN A 130 11.63 -21.70 -6.79
C ASN A 130 12.35 -21.84 -5.45
N GLY A 131 11.58 -21.73 -4.34
CA GLY A 131 12.13 -21.87 -2.99
C GLY A 131 12.98 -20.69 -2.49
N VAL A 132 13.02 -19.60 -3.23
CA VAL A 132 13.71 -18.38 -2.83
C VAL A 132 12.89 -17.66 -1.77
N GLU A 133 13.57 -17.06 -0.82
CA GLU A 133 12.98 -16.18 0.21
C GLU A 133 13.30 -14.71 -0.10
N ASP A 134 12.44 -13.80 0.33
CA ASP A 134 12.64 -12.37 0.08
C ASP A 134 13.83 -11.77 0.86
N SER A 135 14.38 -10.67 0.33
CA SER A 135 15.44 -9.87 0.95
C SER A 135 14.93 -8.51 1.47
N ILE A 136 13.67 -8.47 1.90
CA ILE A 136 12.99 -7.25 2.31
C ILE A 136 12.88 -7.19 3.83
N ILE A 137 13.21 -6.05 4.40
CA ILE A 137 12.96 -5.77 5.82
C ILE A 137 11.88 -4.71 5.88
N HIS A 138 10.87 -4.90 6.71
CA HIS A 138 9.92 -3.83 6.95
C HIS A 138 9.39 -3.78 8.39
N TYR A 139 8.94 -2.59 8.77
CA TYR A 139 8.27 -2.33 10.03
C TYR A 139 6.90 -1.74 9.74
N ASN A 140 5.86 -2.35 10.32
CA ASN A 140 4.48 -1.93 10.13
C ASN A 140 3.97 -1.14 11.33
N PHE A 141 3.23 -0.07 11.03
CA PHE A 141 2.48 0.74 11.98
C PHE A 141 0.99 0.59 11.69
N ASN A 142 0.17 0.34 12.70
CA ASN A 142 -1.28 0.30 12.53
C ASN A 142 -1.93 1.56 13.09
N ASN A 143 -2.85 2.12 12.32
CA ASN A 143 -3.79 3.16 12.73
C ASN A 143 -3.17 4.39 13.42
N MET A 144 -1.94 4.79 13.04
CA MET A 144 -1.28 5.98 13.58
C MET A 144 -2.04 7.28 13.32
N GLN A 145 -2.97 7.30 12.36
CA GLN A 145 -3.89 8.39 12.10
C GLN A 145 -4.98 8.50 13.18
N HIS A 146 -5.28 7.43 13.93
CA HIS A 146 -6.34 7.42 14.92
C HIS A 146 -5.83 7.89 16.30
N PRO A 147 -6.48 8.87 16.96
CA PRO A 147 -6.02 9.42 18.24
C PRO A 147 -5.84 8.40 19.35
N LEU A 148 -6.74 7.40 19.43
CA LEU A 148 -6.67 6.36 20.48
C LEU A 148 -5.42 5.48 20.38
N PHE A 149 -4.94 5.22 19.16
CA PHE A 149 -3.71 4.45 18.96
C PHE A 149 -2.47 5.24 19.31
N PHE A 150 -2.49 6.53 19.03
CA PHE A 150 -1.36 7.41 19.31
C PHE A 150 -1.20 7.69 20.81
N GLN A 151 -2.30 7.84 21.56
CA GLN A 151 -2.25 8.10 23.01
C GLN A 151 -1.68 6.92 23.80
N GLY A 152 -1.14 5.91 23.07
CA GLY A 152 -0.47 4.76 23.68
C GLY A 152 -1.45 3.92 24.48
N SER A 153 -2.73 3.94 24.06
CA SER A 153 -3.81 3.35 24.82
C SER A 153 -3.44 3.40 26.31
N GLY A 154 -3.89 4.38 27.05
CA GLY A 154 -3.47 4.70 28.43
C GLY A 154 -3.42 3.56 29.46
N ASN A 155 -3.13 2.38 29.03
CA ASN A 155 -2.71 1.27 29.85
C ASN A 155 -1.23 1.44 30.16
N ALA A 156 -0.96 2.02 31.32
CA ALA A 156 0.36 2.17 31.91
C ALA A 156 1.20 0.86 31.96
N ASN A 157 0.65 -0.27 31.55
CA ASN A 157 1.28 -1.57 31.50
C ASN A 157 1.85 -1.98 30.14
N ASN A 158 1.75 -1.13 29.07
CA ASN A 158 2.20 -1.45 27.71
C ASN A 158 3.48 -0.73 27.28
N ASN A 159 4.42 -0.50 28.20
CA ASN A 159 5.70 0.18 27.91
C ASN A 159 6.63 -0.57 26.93
N ASN A 160 6.28 -1.78 26.49
CA ASN A 160 7.10 -2.60 25.60
C ASN A 160 6.45 -2.88 24.24
N GLN A 161 5.51 -2.06 23.81
CA GLN A 161 4.79 -2.28 22.55
C GLN A 161 5.63 -1.98 21.30
N TYR A 162 6.54 -1.02 21.42
CA TYR A 162 7.40 -0.55 20.34
C TYR A 162 8.88 -0.68 20.70
N PRO A 163 9.77 -0.97 19.75
CA PRO A 163 11.21 -0.87 20.01
C PRO A 163 11.56 0.56 20.42
N PRO A 164 12.61 0.74 21.27
CA PRO A 164 12.96 2.06 21.84
C PRO A 164 13.06 3.18 20.80
N ILE A 165 13.70 2.92 19.66
CA ILE A 165 13.82 3.88 18.57
C ILE A 165 12.46 4.31 17.99
N VAL A 166 11.51 3.41 17.89
CA VAL A 166 10.14 3.73 17.45
C VAL A 166 9.39 4.49 18.53
N GLN A 167 9.49 4.03 19.78
CA GLN A 167 8.80 4.65 20.93
C GLN A 167 9.15 6.12 21.07
N ASP A 168 10.42 6.45 20.93
CA ASP A 168 10.91 7.83 21.08
C ASP A 168 10.51 8.75 19.92
N HIS A 169 10.14 8.18 18.77
CA HIS A 169 9.79 8.94 17.56
C HIS A 169 8.33 8.72 17.10
N LEU A 170 7.48 8.16 17.95
CA LEU A 170 6.07 7.89 17.61
C LEU A 170 5.33 9.17 17.18
N SER A 171 5.66 10.32 17.76
CA SER A 171 5.02 11.60 17.43
C SER A 171 5.28 12.01 15.98
N GLN A 172 6.52 11.87 15.52
CA GLN A 172 6.92 12.21 14.15
C GLN A 172 6.32 11.24 13.13
N VAL A 173 6.32 9.96 13.45
CA VAL A 173 5.67 8.93 12.61
C VAL A 173 4.16 9.17 12.52
N ALA A 174 3.51 9.45 13.64
CA ALA A 174 2.07 9.72 13.67
C ALA A 174 1.71 11.03 12.96
N GLU A 175 2.55 12.07 13.07
CA GLU A 175 2.36 13.33 12.34
C GLU A 175 2.30 13.07 10.83
N TYR A 176 3.23 12.31 10.29
CA TYR A 176 3.27 11.96 8.87
C TYR A 176 2.00 11.21 8.41
N TYR A 177 1.65 10.13 9.09
CA TYR A 177 0.49 9.33 8.68
C TYR A 177 -0.84 10.06 8.89
N ARG A 178 -0.94 10.93 9.91
CA ARG A 178 -2.10 11.81 10.09
C ARG A 178 -2.22 12.84 8.99
N TYR A 179 -1.09 13.42 8.58
CA TYR A 179 -1.06 14.35 7.47
C TYR A 179 -1.53 13.68 6.18
N LEU A 180 -0.97 12.53 5.84
CA LEU A 180 -1.39 11.76 4.66
C LEU A 180 -2.88 11.40 4.71
N HIS A 181 -3.39 11.03 5.88
CA HIS A 181 -4.80 10.64 6.01
C HIS A 181 -5.74 11.84 5.97
N ASN A 182 -5.53 12.82 6.84
CA ASN A 182 -6.52 13.90 7.05
C ASN A 182 -6.41 15.03 6.04
N ASP A 183 -5.28 15.18 5.35
CA ASP A 183 -5.09 16.21 4.34
C ASP A 183 -5.04 15.60 2.92
N VAL A 184 -4.05 14.77 2.62
CA VAL A 184 -3.85 14.26 1.26
C VAL A 184 -4.98 13.33 0.83
N LEU A 185 -5.32 12.31 1.64
CA LEU A 185 -6.42 11.38 1.34
C LEU A 185 -7.76 12.10 1.25
N ARG A 186 -8.06 13.03 2.17
CA ARG A 186 -9.31 13.81 2.14
C ARG A 186 -9.47 14.58 0.83
N LYS A 187 -8.40 15.24 0.37
CA LYS A 187 -8.41 15.94 -0.91
C LYS A 187 -8.66 15.00 -2.09
N LEU A 188 -7.99 13.84 -2.11
CA LEU A 188 -8.19 12.85 -3.16
C LEU A 188 -9.61 12.25 -3.11
N CYS A 189 -10.17 12.01 -1.93
CA CYS A 189 -11.58 11.60 -1.80
C CYS A 189 -12.53 12.63 -2.41
N ASN A 190 -12.35 13.93 -2.11
CA ASN A 190 -13.18 15.00 -2.67
C ASN A 190 -13.02 15.09 -4.20
N LEU A 191 -11.82 14.92 -4.73
CA LEU A 191 -11.63 14.88 -6.18
C LEU A 191 -12.29 13.64 -6.80
N THR A 192 -12.27 12.52 -6.10
CA THR A 192 -12.97 11.29 -6.51
C THR A 192 -14.50 11.49 -6.49
N ASP A 193 -15.04 12.21 -5.49
CA ASP A 193 -16.46 12.57 -5.46
C ASP A 193 -16.85 13.37 -6.70
N ILE A 194 -16.03 14.36 -7.10
CA ILE A 194 -16.28 15.15 -8.31
C ILE A 194 -16.26 14.25 -9.56
N VAL A 195 -15.29 13.34 -9.68
CA VAL A 195 -15.22 12.37 -10.78
C VAL A 195 -16.49 11.53 -10.87
N LEU A 196 -16.98 11.05 -9.74
CA LEU A 196 -18.14 10.16 -9.65
C LEU A 196 -19.49 10.90 -9.60
N GLU A 197 -19.46 12.23 -9.70
CA GLU A 197 -20.64 13.11 -9.61
C GLU A 197 -21.40 12.97 -8.28
N LEU A 198 -20.65 12.73 -7.21
CA LEU A 198 -21.15 12.67 -5.83
C LEU A 198 -21.05 14.05 -5.17
N PRO A 199 -21.81 14.31 -4.10
CA PRO A 199 -21.55 15.45 -3.24
C PRO A 199 -20.13 15.41 -2.69
N GLU A 200 -19.39 16.53 -2.76
CA GLU A 200 -18.04 16.61 -2.20
C GLU A 200 -18.03 16.27 -0.70
N GLY A 201 -17.11 15.43 -0.29
CA GLY A 201 -17.00 14.89 1.07
C GLY A 201 -17.70 13.56 1.27
N PHE A 202 -18.46 13.06 0.28
CA PHE A 202 -19.21 11.82 0.44
C PHE A 202 -18.29 10.61 0.74
N ILE A 203 -17.26 10.39 -0.08
CA ILE A 203 -16.33 9.27 0.10
C ILE A 203 -15.55 9.44 1.41
N TRP A 204 -15.08 10.65 1.70
CA TRP A 204 -14.39 10.91 2.94
C TRP A 204 -15.24 10.58 4.18
N GLU A 205 -16.42 11.16 4.29
CA GLU A 205 -17.30 11.02 5.46
C GLU A 205 -17.80 9.58 5.65
N ASN A 206 -18.11 8.89 4.57
CA ASN A 206 -18.69 7.55 4.64
C ASN A 206 -17.66 6.44 4.78
N TYR A 207 -16.45 6.60 4.22
CA TYR A 207 -15.48 5.50 4.13
C TYR A 207 -14.19 5.71 4.92
N TYR A 208 -13.65 6.95 4.98
CA TYR A 208 -12.28 7.14 5.47
C TYR A 208 -12.16 8.03 6.71
N LYS A 209 -13.14 8.84 7.02
CA LYS A 209 -13.07 9.75 8.18
C LYS A 209 -12.81 8.99 9.47
N VAL A 210 -11.88 9.52 10.28
CA VAL A 210 -11.60 9.02 11.62
C VAL A 210 -12.62 9.60 12.60
N THR A 211 -13.25 8.71 13.36
CA THR A 211 -14.17 9.07 14.45
C THR A 211 -13.44 8.87 15.78
N PRO A 212 -13.06 9.93 16.52
CA PRO A 212 -12.12 9.85 17.63
C PRO A 212 -12.44 8.82 18.72
N ASN A 213 -13.72 8.59 19.00
CA ASN A 213 -14.18 7.68 20.06
C ASN A 213 -14.83 6.40 19.52
N ASP A 214 -14.77 6.17 18.21
CA ASP A 214 -15.36 4.99 17.58
C ASP A 214 -14.40 4.37 16.57
N TYR A 215 -13.55 3.52 17.08
CA TYR A 215 -12.56 2.83 16.27
C TYR A 215 -13.17 1.94 15.18
N LYS A 216 -14.28 1.26 15.50
CA LYS A 216 -14.91 0.31 14.58
C LYS A 216 -15.52 0.99 13.34
N ASN A 217 -16.03 2.21 13.52
CA ASN A 217 -16.63 3.00 12.44
C ASN A 217 -15.69 4.08 11.90
N SER A 218 -14.42 3.99 12.19
CA SER A 218 -13.38 4.87 11.65
C SER A 218 -12.75 4.30 10.40
N GLY A 219 -12.34 5.19 9.50
CA GLY A 219 -11.38 4.85 8.46
C GLY A 219 -10.07 4.36 9.06
N GLY A 220 -9.50 3.34 8.46
CA GLY A 220 -8.26 2.71 8.92
C GLY A 220 -7.05 3.12 8.12
N GLY A 221 -5.88 2.76 8.63
CA GLY A 221 -4.63 2.93 7.90
C GLY A 221 -3.52 2.06 8.45
N ALA A 222 -2.61 1.67 7.57
CA ALA A 222 -1.39 0.98 7.96
C ALA A 222 -0.20 1.68 7.34
N GLY A 223 0.70 2.16 8.18
CA GLY A 223 1.99 2.69 7.77
C GLY A 223 3.02 1.57 7.63
N ARG A 224 3.98 1.75 6.73
CA ARG A 224 5.07 0.79 6.56
C ARG A 224 6.35 1.52 6.16
N PHE A 225 7.42 1.26 6.88
CA PHE A 225 8.77 1.53 6.42
C PHE A 225 9.33 0.24 5.84
N MET A 226 9.92 0.30 4.66
CA MET A 226 10.34 -0.88 3.92
C MET A 226 11.66 -0.63 3.22
N LEU A 227 12.61 -1.53 3.45
CA LEU A 227 13.95 -1.49 2.87
C LEU A 227 14.17 -2.75 2.04
N TYR A 228 14.42 -2.54 0.77
CA TYR A 228 14.82 -3.60 -0.14
C TYR A 228 16.35 -3.63 -0.22
N GLU A 229 16.89 -4.80 -0.06
CA GLU A 229 18.31 -5.07 -0.26
C GLU A 229 18.49 -6.01 -1.46
N GLY A 230 19.67 -5.98 -2.06
CA GLY A 230 19.97 -6.88 -3.17
C GLY A 230 19.88 -8.35 -2.75
N MET A 231 19.39 -9.20 -3.62
CA MET A 231 19.39 -10.65 -3.45
C MET A 231 20.74 -11.24 -3.86
N ASP A 232 21.03 -12.44 -3.34
CA ASP A 232 22.13 -13.25 -3.85
C ASP A 232 21.97 -13.51 -5.36
N PRO A 233 23.05 -13.48 -6.17
CA PRO A 233 22.98 -13.67 -7.62
C PRO A 233 22.25 -14.95 -8.05
N GLN A 234 22.42 -16.06 -7.32
CA GLN A 234 21.76 -17.34 -7.64
C GLN A 234 20.26 -17.27 -7.37
N ASP A 235 19.85 -16.59 -6.31
CA ASP A 235 18.44 -16.40 -5.99
C ASP A 235 17.78 -15.43 -6.97
N ARG A 236 18.48 -14.39 -7.41
CA ARG A 236 18.01 -13.46 -8.45
C ARG A 236 17.68 -14.19 -9.75
N GLU A 237 18.56 -15.09 -10.21
CA GLU A 237 18.34 -15.88 -11.43
C GLU A 237 17.07 -16.74 -11.29
N LYS A 238 16.88 -17.41 -10.15
CA LYS A 238 15.71 -18.27 -9.90
C LYS A 238 14.38 -17.52 -9.93
N VAL A 239 14.34 -16.24 -9.51
CA VAL A 239 13.12 -15.42 -9.44
C VAL A 239 13.00 -14.38 -10.54
N GLY A 240 13.89 -14.40 -11.55
CA GLY A 240 13.90 -13.39 -12.61
C GLY A 240 14.09 -11.98 -12.08
N ASP A 241 14.98 -11.80 -11.09
CA ASP A 241 15.26 -10.54 -10.38
C ASP A 241 14.03 -9.86 -9.77
N THR A 242 13.00 -10.61 -9.46
CA THR A 242 11.78 -10.09 -8.78
C THR A 242 12.04 -9.97 -7.29
N TRP A 243 12.02 -8.75 -6.75
CA TRP A 243 12.22 -8.48 -5.32
C TRP A 243 10.92 -8.57 -4.53
N LEU A 244 9.83 -8.09 -5.10
CA LEU A 244 8.48 -8.26 -4.57
C LEU A 244 7.56 -8.66 -5.71
N ARG A 245 6.91 -9.81 -5.57
CA ARG A 245 6.00 -10.36 -6.59
C ARG A 245 4.83 -9.43 -6.89
N GLY A 246 4.25 -9.57 -8.07
CA GLY A 246 3.06 -8.84 -8.49
C GLY A 246 1.89 -9.04 -7.51
N HIS A 247 1.19 -7.97 -7.21
CA HIS A 247 0.02 -7.95 -6.33
C HIS A 247 -0.79 -6.68 -6.57
N SER A 248 -2.04 -6.70 -6.13
CA SER A 248 -2.86 -5.52 -5.90
C SER A 248 -2.94 -5.24 -4.39
N ASP A 249 -3.22 -4.00 -4.00
CA ASP A 249 -3.45 -3.64 -2.60
C ASP A 249 -4.90 -3.90 -2.18
N SER A 250 -5.11 -4.29 -0.91
CA SER A 250 -6.48 -4.59 -0.42
C SER A 250 -7.30 -3.34 -0.12
N GLY A 251 -6.65 -2.22 0.20
CA GLY A 251 -7.30 -0.98 0.64
C GLY A 251 -7.96 -0.18 -0.47
N GLY A 252 -8.21 1.10 -0.21
CA GLY A 252 -8.76 2.01 -1.21
C GLY A 252 -7.70 2.80 -1.96
N PHE A 253 -6.80 3.44 -1.22
CA PHE A 253 -5.65 4.16 -1.75
C PHE A 253 -4.38 3.71 -1.05
N THR A 254 -3.27 3.69 -1.78
CA THR A 254 -1.94 3.49 -1.20
C THR A 254 -1.05 4.66 -1.60
N PHE A 255 -0.34 5.24 -0.63
CA PHE A 255 0.66 6.29 -0.84
C PHE A 255 2.06 5.71 -0.67
N ILE A 256 2.93 5.97 -1.62
CA ILE A 256 4.30 5.47 -1.65
C ILE A 256 5.22 6.66 -1.95
N THR A 257 6.23 6.91 -1.12
CA THR A 257 7.25 7.92 -1.45
C THR A 257 7.94 7.57 -2.75
N SER A 258 8.03 8.54 -3.68
CA SER A 258 8.74 8.36 -4.94
C SER A 258 10.26 8.27 -4.71
N GLN A 259 10.93 7.44 -5.49
CA GLN A 259 12.38 7.23 -5.36
C GLN A 259 13.07 7.15 -6.72
N PRO A 260 14.34 7.62 -6.79
CA PRO A 260 15.08 7.64 -8.05
C PRO A 260 15.52 6.27 -8.55
N ILE A 261 15.40 5.21 -7.73
CA ILE A 261 15.76 3.85 -8.12
C ILE A 261 14.66 3.20 -8.99
N LEU A 262 15.02 2.78 -10.21
CA LEU A 262 14.12 2.15 -11.18
C LEU A 262 13.87 0.69 -10.80
N SER A 263 12.83 0.44 -10.02
CA SER A 263 12.49 -0.92 -9.56
C SER A 263 10.98 -1.17 -9.44
N LEU A 264 10.17 -0.14 -9.28
CA LEU A 264 8.71 -0.29 -9.26
C LEU A 264 8.20 -0.46 -10.68
N GLN A 265 7.41 -1.51 -10.91
CA GLN A 265 6.72 -1.74 -12.17
C GLN A 265 5.22 -1.86 -11.95
N ILE A 266 4.44 -1.30 -12.87
CA ILE A 266 2.99 -1.45 -12.95
C ILE A 266 2.70 -2.32 -14.17
N ARG A 267 1.77 -3.27 -14.04
CA ARG A 267 1.23 -4.01 -15.16
C ARG A 267 0.11 -3.19 -15.79
N ASP A 268 0.25 -2.89 -17.07
CA ASP A 268 -0.81 -2.24 -17.82
C ASP A 268 -2.07 -3.12 -17.79
N TYR A 269 -3.20 -2.52 -17.45
CA TYR A 269 -4.46 -3.26 -17.23
C TYR A 269 -4.98 -3.89 -18.52
N PHE A 270 -4.74 -3.25 -19.67
CA PHE A 270 -5.29 -3.66 -20.96
C PHE A 270 -4.32 -4.53 -21.78
N THR A 271 -3.01 -4.22 -21.72
CA THR A 271 -1.98 -4.93 -22.51
C THR A 271 -1.27 -6.03 -21.74
N GLY A 272 -1.33 -6.00 -20.40
CA GLY A 272 -0.57 -6.91 -19.54
C GLY A 272 0.93 -6.62 -19.46
N GLU A 273 1.43 -5.59 -20.15
CA GLU A 273 2.85 -5.25 -20.18
C GLU A 273 3.31 -4.61 -18.86
N TRP A 274 4.55 -4.89 -18.47
CA TRP A 274 5.16 -4.31 -17.29
C TRP A 274 5.92 -3.04 -17.62
N ASN A 275 5.55 -1.94 -16.99
CA ASN A 275 6.11 -0.62 -17.18
C ASN A 275 6.78 -0.12 -15.91
N TYR A 276 8.02 0.37 -16.00
CA TYR A 276 8.69 1.04 -14.89
C TYR A 276 8.03 2.40 -14.61
N VAL A 277 8.00 2.78 -13.34
CA VAL A 277 7.46 4.07 -12.89
C VAL A 277 8.57 5.09 -12.74
N GLY A 278 8.38 6.28 -13.30
CA GLY A 278 9.31 7.40 -13.18
C GLY A 278 9.36 8.00 -11.77
N HIS A 279 10.44 8.72 -11.48
CA HIS A 279 10.65 9.43 -10.22
C HIS A 279 10.25 10.91 -10.32
N THR A 280 9.63 11.40 -9.24
CA THR A 280 9.43 12.83 -9.01
C THR A 280 9.94 13.17 -7.60
N PRO A 281 10.87 14.12 -7.44
CA PRO A 281 11.36 14.52 -6.13
C PRO A 281 10.20 14.94 -5.20
N ASP A 282 10.24 14.46 -3.96
CA ASP A 282 9.18 14.66 -2.96
C ASP A 282 7.77 14.24 -3.41
N GLY A 283 7.66 13.53 -4.52
CA GLY A 283 6.38 13.03 -5.01
C GLY A 283 5.86 11.83 -4.21
N LEU A 284 4.54 11.69 -4.20
CA LEU A 284 3.87 10.47 -3.73
C LEU A 284 3.28 9.74 -4.94
N ILE A 285 3.72 8.51 -5.16
CA ILE A 285 3.02 7.59 -6.04
C ILE A 285 1.78 7.13 -5.30
N VAL A 286 0.62 7.29 -5.92
CA VAL A 286 -0.67 6.91 -5.33
C VAL A 286 -1.36 5.91 -6.24
N ASN A 287 -1.74 4.77 -5.68
CA ASN A 287 -2.50 3.76 -6.42
C ASN A 287 -3.84 3.44 -5.78
N ILE A 288 -4.76 3.00 -6.63
CA ILE A 288 -6.03 2.40 -6.24
C ILE A 288 -5.79 0.97 -5.76
N GLY A 289 -6.49 0.59 -4.70
CA GLY A 289 -6.55 -0.78 -4.25
C GLY A 289 -7.94 -1.40 -4.45
N ASP A 290 -8.05 -2.69 -4.16
CA ASP A 290 -9.24 -3.50 -4.43
C ASP A 290 -10.52 -2.90 -3.87
N ALA A 291 -10.48 -2.35 -2.64
CA ALA A 291 -11.67 -1.78 -2.03
C ALA A 291 -12.27 -0.64 -2.88
N MET A 292 -11.42 0.25 -3.43
CA MET A 292 -11.91 1.34 -4.27
C MET A 292 -12.33 0.84 -5.65
N GLU A 293 -11.63 -0.14 -6.22
CA GLU A 293 -12.06 -0.79 -7.46
C GLU A 293 -13.46 -1.39 -7.30
N PHE A 294 -13.70 -2.13 -6.22
CA PHE A 294 -15.01 -2.77 -5.98
C PHE A 294 -16.10 -1.76 -5.68
N ILE A 295 -15.82 -0.75 -4.86
CA ILE A 295 -16.76 0.35 -4.58
C ILE A 295 -17.17 1.09 -5.87
N THR A 296 -16.27 1.17 -6.85
CA THR A 296 -16.55 1.83 -8.13
C THR A 296 -16.95 0.85 -9.25
N GLY A 297 -17.23 -0.40 -8.94
CA GLY A 297 -17.63 -1.42 -9.92
C GLY A 297 -16.60 -1.66 -11.03
N GLY A 298 -15.31 -1.49 -10.72
CA GLY A 298 -14.21 -1.62 -11.67
C GLY A 298 -13.96 -0.36 -12.52
N TYR A 299 -14.60 0.76 -12.23
CA TYR A 299 -14.33 2.02 -12.93
C TYR A 299 -12.91 2.50 -12.69
N PHE A 300 -12.46 2.57 -11.44
CA PHE A 300 -11.05 2.73 -11.11
C PHE A 300 -10.36 1.38 -11.03
N LYS A 301 -9.09 1.33 -11.43
CA LYS A 301 -8.35 0.07 -11.61
C LYS A 301 -7.42 -0.19 -10.43
N SER A 302 -7.56 -1.34 -9.78
CA SER A 302 -6.59 -1.84 -8.81
C SER A 302 -5.47 -2.58 -9.55
N SER A 303 -4.59 -1.83 -10.18
CA SER A 303 -3.58 -2.40 -11.07
C SER A 303 -2.50 -3.17 -10.31
N ILE A 304 -2.11 -4.28 -10.92
CA ILE A 304 -1.07 -5.13 -10.40
C ILE A 304 0.28 -4.42 -10.50
N HIS A 305 1.05 -4.46 -9.44
CA HIS A 305 2.38 -3.87 -9.40
C HIS A 305 3.39 -4.78 -8.70
N ARG A 306 4.65 -4.62 -9.04
CA ARG A 306 5.75 -5.42 -8.47
C ARG A 306 7.00 -4.58 -8.27
N VAL A 307 7.96 -5.12 -7.53
CA VAL A 307 9.30 -4.55 -7.42
C VAL A 307 10.29 -5.55 -7.99
N VAL A 308 11.13 -5.07 -8.88
CA VAL A 308 12.22 -5.85 -9.49
C VAL A 308 13.57 -5.25 -9.14
N GLY A 309 14.65 -6.00 -9.35
CA GLY A 309 16.00 -5.46 -9.23
C GLY A 309 16.19 -4.26 -10.16
N PRO A 310 16.89 -3.22 -9.71
CA PRO A 310 17.15 -2.04 -10.52
C PRO A 310 18.16 -2.35 -11.65
N PRO A 311 18.28 -1.47 -12.65
CA PRO A 311 19.30 -1.54 -13.67
C PRO A 311 20.72 -1.60 -13.08
N ASP A 312 21.69 -2.02 -13.89
CA ASP A 312 23.07 -2.27 -13.45
C ASP A 312 23.74 -1.08 -12.77
N ASP A 313 23.47 0.12 -13.25
CA ASP A 313 24.00 1.37 -12.68
C ASP A 313 23.42 1.73 -11.30
N GLN A 314 22.37 1.04 -10.87
CA GLN A 314 21.73 1.25 -9.56
C GLN A 314 21.78 0.02 -8.64
N LYS A 315 22.42 -1.08 -9.05
CA LYS A 315 22.42 -2.36 -8.29
C LYS A 315 23.03 -2.26 -6.90
N GLU A 316 23.98 -1.35 -6.69
CA GLU A 316 24.65 -1.14 -5.41
C GLU A 316 23.80 -0.34 -4.41
N PHE A 317 22.66 0.18 -4.84
CA PHE A 317 21.79 0.99 -4.00
C PHE A 317 20.66 0.18 -3.41
N ARG A 318 20.34 0.48 -2.16
CA ARG A 318 19.16 -0.04 -1.48
C ARG A 318 17.96 0.84 -1.81
N ARG A 319 16.77 0.26 -1.79
CA ARG A 319 15.53 0.99 -1.98
C ARG A 319 14.78 1.13 -0.65
N LEU A 320 14.65 2.35 -0.15
CA LEU A 320 13.88 2.66 1.05
C LEU A 320 12.56 3.34 0.66
N VAL A 321 11.43 2.84 1.16
CA VAL A 321 10.11 3.43 0.92
C VAL A 321 9.34 3.63 2.21
N LEU A 322 8.60 4.71 2.28
CA LEU A 322 7.57 4.98 3.27
C LEU A 322 6.22 4.80 2.59
N ILE A 323 5.40 3.90 3.13
CA ILE A 323 4.11 3.52 2.52
C ILE A 323 2.99 3.81 3.50
N TYR A 324 1.85 4.26 2.99
CA TYR A 324 0.62 4.36 3.75
C TYR A 324 -0.55 3.72 3.00
N PHE A 325 -1.10 2.65 3.57
CA PHE A 325 -2.27 1.96 3.06
C PHE A 325 -3.52 2.53 3.69
N CYS A 326 -4.33 3.24 2.91
CA CYS A 326 -5.60 3.79 3.37
C CYS A 326 -6.70 2.72 3.28
N LYS A 327 -7.30 2.43 4.40
CA LYS A 327 -8.34 1.40 4.52
C LYS A 327 -9.67 2.07 4.79
N PRO A 328 -10.73 1.71 4.07
CA PRO A 328 -12.07 2.17 4.45
C PRO A 328 -12.48 1.59 5.80
N LYS A 329 -13.59 2.08 6.36
CA LYS A 329 -14.21 1.51 7.57
C LYS A 329 -14.36 0.00 7.41
N SER A 330 -14.14 -0.75 8.47
CA SER A 330 -14.21 -2.23 8.47
C SER A 330 -15.56 -2.75 7.94
N THR A 331 -16.63 -2.03 8.23
CA THR A 331 -18.01 -2.34 7.84
C THR A 331 -18.39 -1.82 6.46
N CYS A 332 -17.47 -1.18 5.75
CA CYS A 332 -17.72 -0.68 4.39
C CYS A 332 -18.07 -1.82 3.46
N ILE A 333 -19.25 -1.77 2.84
CA ILE A 333 -19.67 -2.73 1.83
C ILE A 333 -18.91 -2.45 0.52
N LEU A 334 -18.26 -3.47 -0.01
CA LEU A 334 -17.44 -3.39 -1.22
C LEU A 334 -18.31 -3.60 -2.47
N ASP A 335 -19.10 -2.58 -2.80
CA ASP A 335 -20.17 -2.63 -3.78
C ASP A 335 -20.42 -1.21 -4.31
N PRO A 336 -20.64 -0.98 -5.62
CA PRO A 336 -20.95 0.35 -6.15
C PRO A 336 -22.37 0.84 -5.80
N GLU A 337 -23.29 -0.05 -5.43
CA GLU A 337 -24.67 0.31 -5.14
C GLU A 337 -24.81 1.42 -4.06
N PRO A 338 -24.10 1.38 -2.93
CA PRO A 338 -24.20 2.43 -1.92
C PRO A 338 -23.74 3.82 -2.37
N LEU A 339 -22.91 3.93 -3.40
CA LEU A 339 -22.47 5.23 -3.93
C LEU A 339 -23.60 5.99 -4.60
N GLN A 340 -24.55 5.32 -5.24
CA GLN A 340 -25.59 5.94 -6.07
C GLN A 340 -25.02 6.98 -7.05
N SER A 341 -23.83 6.69 -7.62
CA SER A 341 -23.11 7.61 -8.49
C SER A 341 -23.88 7.87 -9.80
N PRO A 342 -24.23 9.12 -10.11
CA PRO A 342 -24.87 9.46 -11.37
C PRO A 342 -23.99 9.04 -12.58
N LYS A 343 -22.70 9.21 -12.46
CA LYS A 343 -21.74 8.83 -13.51
C LYS A 343 -21.72 7.32 -13.76
N LEU A 344 -21.57 6.51 -12.71
CA LEU A 344 -21.53 5.05 -12.86
C LEU A 344 -22.86 4.54 -13.43
N ASN A 345 -23.99 5.08 -12.96
CA ASN A 345 -25.31 4.74 -13.49
C ASN A 345 -25.45 5.06 -14.98
N ARG A 346 -24.99 6.23 -15.41
CA ARG A 346 -25.00 6.65 -16.80
C ARG A 346 -24.11 5.79 -17.71
N LEU A 347 -23.00 5.29 -17.16
CA LEU A 347 -22.09 4.38 -17.86
C LEU A 347 -22.55 2.92 -17.81
N GLY A 348 -23.64 2.60 -17.13
CA GLY A 348 -24.11 1.23 -16.95
C GLY A 348 -23.20 0.36 -16.04
N ILE A 349 -22.37 1.02 -15.22
CA ILE A 349 -21.46 0.32 -14.32
C ILE A 349 -22.19 0.02 -13.01
N GLY A 350 -22.36 -1.25 -12.74
CA GLY A 350 -22.99 -1.76 -11.51
C GLY A 350 -22.19 -2.92 -10.93
N LYS A 351 -22.71 -3.50 -9.88
CA LYS A 351 -22.13 -4.70 -9.28
C LYS A 351 -22.28 -5.89 -10.25
N PRO A 352 -21.19 -6.57 -10.62
CA PRO A 352 -21.25 -7.84 -11.33
C PRO A 352 -22.12 -8.86 -10.56
N LYS A 353 -22.89 -9.67 -11.28
CA LYS A 353 -23.83 -10.63 -10.68
C LYS A 353 -23.13 -11.67 -9.80
N GLU A 354 -21.93 -12.03 -10.18
CA GLU A 354 -21.08 -13.02 -9.52
C GLU A 354 -20.54 -12.53 -8.17
N TRP A 355 -20.51 -11.21 -7.94
CA TRP A 355 -19.97 -10.65 -6.72
C TRP A 355 -20.93 -10.84 -5.54
N GLU A 356 -20.43 -11.50 -4.52
CA GLU A 356 -21.13 -11.61 -3.25
C GLU A 356 -21.05 -10.29 -2.46
N LYS A 357 -22.04 -10.05 -1.63
CA LYS A 357 -22.05 -8.91 -0.71
C LYS A 357 -21.05 -9.17 0.41
N ILE A 358 -20.01 -8.37 0.49
CA ILE A 358 -18.98 -8.47 1.53
C ILE A 358 -18.63 -7.09 2.08
N ASP A 359 -18.15 -7.05 3.33
CA ASP A 359 -17.52 -5.87 3.90
C ASP A 359 -16.00 -5.90 3.73
N PHE A 360 -15.37 -4.75 3.98
CA PHE A 360 -13.92 -4.60 3.84
C PHE A 360 -13.15 -5.51 4.81
N ALA A 361 -13.64 -5.72 6.02
CA ALA A 361 -12.95 -6.57 7.00
C ALA A 361 -12.87 -8.02 6.52
N ALA A 362 -13.97 -8.56 6.00
CA ALA A 362 -14.02 -9.91 5.43
C ALA A 362 -13.05 -10.03 4.25
N TRP A 363 -13.11 -9.10 3.28
CA TRP A 363 -12.20 -9.08 2.14
C TRP A 363 -10.73 -9.05 2.57
N ASN A 364 -10.35 -8.07 3.39
CA ASN A 364 -8.97 -7.88 3.81
C ASN A 364 -8.41 -9.06 4.61
N ASN A 365 -9.24 -9.70 5.43
CA ASN A 365 -8.86 -10.89 6.19
C ASN A 365 -8.58 -12.08 5.29
N GLU A 366 -9.51 -12.38 4.37
CA GLU A 366 -9.35 -13.51 3.45
C GLU A 366 -8.22 -13.29 2.46
N LYS A 367 -8.12 -12.11 1.86
CA LYS A 367 -6.98 -11.78 1.00
C LYS A 367 -5.65 -11.92 1.73
N SER A 368 -5.56 -11.42 2.97
CA SER A 368 -4.34 -11.55 3.79
C SER A 368 -4.02 -13.01 4.13
N ARG A 369 -5.04 -13.84 4.36
CA ARG A 369 -4.88 -15.27 4.62
C ARG A 369 -4.33 -16.01 3.40
N LEU A 370 -4.81 -15.68 2.22
CA LEU A 370 -4.46 -16.36 0.97
C LEU A 370 -3.12 -15.93 0.39
N PHE A 371 -2.87 -14.62 0.40
CA PHE A 371 -1.73 -14.02 -0.28
C PHE A 371 -0.59 -13.64 0.66
N GLY A 372 -0.86 -13.54 1.96
CA GLY A 372 0.09 -13.06 2.98
C GLY A 372 0.92 -14.14 3.66
N LYS A 373 0.63 -15.43 3.48
CA LYS A 373 1.34 -16.52 4.18
C LYS A 373 2.31 -17.26 3.28
N LYS A 374 3.40 -17.73 3.92
CA LYS A 374 4.26 -18.78 3.39
C LYS A 374 3.41 -20.02 3.12
N ASN A 375 3.17 -20.34 1.89
CA ASN A 375 2.72 -21.65 1.50
C ASN A 375 3.79 -22.28 0.62
N VAL A 376 4.75 -22.94 1.27
CA VAL A 376 5.92 -23.51 0.61
C VAL A 376 5.51 -24.44 -0.52
N ASN A 377 4.40 -25.15 -0.36
CA ASN A 377 3.88 -26.08 -1.39
C ASN A 377 3.37 -25.37 -2.66
N ASP A 378 3.04 -24.08 -2.58
CA ASP A 378 2.56 -23.33 -3.73
C ASP A 378 3.68 -22.62 -4.51
N THR A 379 4.88 -22.54 -3.95
CA THR A 379 6.04 -21.91 -4.60
C THR A 379 6.65 -22.79 -5.71
N GLN A 380 6.28 -24.07 -5.75
CA GLN A 380 6.76 -25.04 -6.74
C GLN A 380 5.88 -25.13 -8.00
N SER A 381 4.71 -24.50 -8.02
CA SER A 381 3.82 -24.50 -9.17
C SER A 381 4.24 -23.38 -10.13
N GLU A 382 4.59 -23.71 -11.36
CA GLU A 382 4.91 -22.75 -12.42
C GLU A 382 3.66 -22.07 -12.99
N GLU A 383 2.47 -22.62 -12.75
CA GLU A 383 1.22 -22.11 -13.30
C GLU A 383 0.57 -21.08 -12.35
N PRO A 384 0.06 -19.97 -12.90
CA PRO A 384 -0.72 -19.01 -12.13
C PRO A 384 -1.98 -19.69 -11.60
N LYS A 385 -2.22 -19.52 -10.30
CA LYS A 385 -3.43 -20.03 -9.65
C LYS A 385 -4.45 -18.90 -9.53
N LEU A 386 -5.59 -19.08 -10.14
CA LEU A 386 -6.73 -18.20 -9.96
C LEU A 386 -7.52 -18.63 -8.72
N VAL A 387 -7.84 -17.66 -7.90
CA VAL A 387 -8.63 -17.85 -6.68
C VAL A 387 -9.92 -17.08 -6.81
N LEU A 388 -11.04 -17.78 -6.73
CA LEU A 388 -12.36 -17.15 -6.62
C LEU A 388 -12.63 -16.81 -5.16
N LEU A 389 -12.68 -15.51 -4.86
CA LEU A 389 -12.90 -15.01 -3.51
C LEU A 389 -14.12 -14.09 -3.51
N TYR A 390 -15.20 -14.53 -2.88
CA TYR A 390 -16.49 -13.81 -2.84
C TYR A 390 -16.99 -13.40 -4.24
N GLY A 391 -16.91 -14.32 -5.18
CA GLY A 391 -17.29 -14.09 -6.57
C GLY A 391 -16.33 -13.23 -7.40
N ARG A 392 -15.22 -12.81 -6.82
CA ARG A 392 -14.17 -12.02 -7.48
C ARG A 392 -12.98 -12.90 -7.81
N LEU A 393 -12.62 -12.90 -9.08
CA LEU A 393 -11.49 -13.69 -9.54
C LEU A 393 -10.19 -12.95 -9.27
N HIS A 394 -9.28 -13.60 -8.54
CA HIS A 394 -7.95 -13.09 -8.25
C HIS A 394 -6.87 -14.06 -8.70
N GLU A 395 -5.85 -13.53 -9.36
CA GLU A 395 -4.66 -14.27 -9.68
C GLU A 395 -3.69 -14.23 -8.50
N ARG A 396 -3.28 -15.40 -8.02
CA ARG A 396 -2.45 -15.52 -6.81
C ARG A 396 -1.03 -14.99 -6.99
N TRP A 397 -0.45 -15.13 -8.17
CA TRP A 397 0.92 -14.73 -8.44
C TRP A 397 1.03 -13.56 -9.42
N HIS A 398 -0.11 -13.08 -9.91
CA HIS A 398 -0.23 -11.97 -10.85
C HIS A 398 0.75 -12.06 -12.02
N GLN A 399 0.70 -13.17 -12.74
CA GLN A 399 1.59 -13.44 -13.86
C GLN A 399 0.86 -13.80 -15.15
N ALA A 400 -0.43 -14.12 -15.06
CA ALA A 400 -1.24 -14.40 -16.21
C ALA A 400 -1.72 -13.10 -16.88
N GLU A 401 -2.12 -13.21 -18.12
CA GLU A 401 -2.99 -12.27 -18.81
C GLU A 401 -4.36 -12.28 -18.12
N THR A 402 -4.92 -11.13 -17.77
CA THR A 402 -5.84 -11.04 -16.63
C THR A 402 -7.31 -10.88 -16.93
N ASP A 403 -7.73 -10.70 -18.14
CA ASP A 403 -9.16 -10.51 -18.40
C ASP A 403 -9.83 -11.79 -18.89
N PHE A 404 -9.97 -12.73 -17.97
CA PHE A 404 -10.81 -13.90 -18.21
C PHE A 404 -12.15 -13.75 -17.48
N SER A 405 -13.24 -14.05 -18.16
CA SER A 405 -14.48 -14.41 -17.49
C SER A 405 -14.24 -15.64 -16.60
N LEU A 406 -15.06 -15.84 -15.57
CA LEU A 406 -14.94 -17.02 -14.71
C LEU A 406 -14.96 -18.32 -15.55
N GLU A 407 -15.79 -18.39 -16.57
CA GLU A 407 -15.90 -19.56 -17.48
C GLU A 407 -14.62 -19.79 -18.28
N GLU A 408 -13.99 -18.73 -18.79
CA GLU A 408 -12.71 -18.83 -19.49
C GLU A 408 -11.57 -19.20 -18.54
N ALA A 409 -11.60 -18.66 -17.31
CA ALA A 409 -10.63 -18.98 -16.28
C ALA A 409 -10.73 -20.45 -15.84
N GLU A 410 -11.94 -20.98 -15.66
CA GLU A 410 -12.17 -22.39 -15.31
C GLU A 410 -11.70 -23.34 -16.42
N LYS A 411 -11.78 -22.93 -17.68
CA LYS A 411 -11.28 -23.70 -18.83
C LYS A 411 -9.74 -23.69 -18.96
N LYS A 412 -9.12 -22.60 -18.59
CA LYS A 412 -7.69 -22.33 -18.83
C LYS A 412 -6.82 -22.62 -17.62
N PHE A 413 -7.34 -22.50 -16.40
CA PHE A 413 -6.60 -22.58 -15.16
C PHE A 413 -7.34 -23.40 -14.10
N GLN A 414 -6.58 -23.96 -13.18
CA GLN A 414 -7.17 -24.57 -12.00
C GLN A 414 -7.69 -23.46 -11.06
N VAL A 415 -9.00 -23.23 -11.05
CA VAL A 415 -9.63 -22.26 -10.13
C VAL A 415 -9.85 -22.90 -8.78
N ILE A 416 -9.27 -22.29 -7.74
CA ILE A 416 -9.51 -22.69 -6.36
C ILE A 416 -10.76 -21.94 -5.86
N LYS A 417 -11.85 -22.66 -5.68
CA LYS A 417 -13.05 -22.10 -5.05
C LYS A 417 -12.92 -22.20 -3.54
N LEU A 418 -12.99 -21.07 -2.86
CA LEU A 418 -13.02 -21.02 -1.41
C LEU A 418 -14.46 -20.79 -0.98
N THR A 419 -14.98 -21.76 -0.29
CA THR A 419 -16.32 -21.73 0.34
C THR A 419 -16.25 -21.20 1.75
#